data_5a814655ca9b42e19f578b40eb8146c2
#
_entry.id   5a814655ca9b42e19f578b40eb8146c2
#
_cell.length_a   1.000
_cell.length_b   1.000
_cell.length_c   1.000
_cell.angle_alpha   90.00
_cell.angle_beta   90.00
_cell.angle_gamma   90.00
#
_symmetry.space_group_name_H-M   'P 1'
#
loop_
_entity.id
_entity.type
_entity.pdbx_description
1 polymer ?
#
loop_
_entity_poly.entity_id
_entity_poly.type
_entity_poly.pdbx_seq_one_letter_code
_entity_poly.pdbx_strand_id
1 'polypeptide(L)'
;LDIAEKETILQQHQLDLLTAQIISQRETAEHIGREIHDSVTQKLTLASIYLQKLKFDKKEIDPGSEITDINNILSNALMELRALSKDLTEDLMNNNSLESLIIDECENVNKSGMCTAQFKSDPVPELLIKAKTSFLRIIQEFLQNSLKHANCKNINIAIEIADEIMAVTIQDDGIGFELLNKE
;
A
#
# COMPACT_ATOMS: atom_id res chain seq x y z
N LEU A 1 -29.71 1.57 42.83
CA LEU A 1 -28.26 1.51 42.55
C LEU A 1 -27.64 2.84 42.89
N ASP A 2 -26.70 2.85 43.80
CA ASP A 2 -25.95 4.03 44.23
C ASP A 2 -25.07 4.53 43.04
N ILE A 3 -24.75 5.84 43.04
CA ILE A 3 -23.95 6.45 41.97
C ILE A 3 -22.60 5.75 41.82
N ALA A 4 -21.96 5.41 42.96
CA ALA A 4 -20.69 4.68 42.99
C ALA A 4 -20.78 3.27 42.38
N GLU A 5 -21.89 2.59 42.56
CA GLU A 5 -22.16 1.27 41.99
C GLU A 5 -22.33 1.33 40.45
N LYS A 6 -22.98 2.37 39.96
CA LYS A 6 -23.10 2.62 38.50
C LYS A 6 -21.76 2.95 37.84
N GLU A 7 -20.91 3.75 38.51
CA GLU A 7 -19.57 4.08 37.99
C GLU A 7 -18.69 2.84 37.91
N THR A 8 -18.74 1.98 38.93
CA THR A 8 -17.99 0.73 38.96
C THR A 8 -18.41 -0.20 37.80
N ILE A 9 -19.73 -0.36 37.59
CA ILE A 9 -20.25 -1.17 36.47
C ILE A 9 -19.83 -0.61 35.12
N LEU A 10 -19.85 0.72 34.97
CA LEU A 10 -19.45 1.36 33.72
C LEU A 10 -17.95 1.18 33.42
N GLN A 11 -17.10 1.32 34.46
CA GLN A 11 -15.66 1.06 34.34
C GLN A 11 -15.37 -0.40 33.98
N GLN A 12 -16.06 -1.35 34.63
CA GLN A 12 -15.90 -2.77 34.31
C GLN A 12 -16.31 -3.04 32.85
N HIS A 13 -17.42 -2.51 32.40
CA HIS A 13 -17.87 -2.68 31.01
C HIS A 13 -16.88 -2.10 30.00
N GLN A 14 -16.28 -0.94 30.30
CA GLN A 14 -15.23 -0.36 29.46
C GLN A 14 -13.97 -1.25 29.37
N LEU A 15 -13.56 -1.84 30.52
CA LEU A 15 -12.44 -2.78 30.56
C LEU A 15 -12.73 -4.05 29.76
N ASP A 16 -13.95 -4.58 29.86
CA ASP A 16 -14.38 -5.78 29.13
C ASP A 16 -14.39 -5.51 27.61
N LEU A 17 -14.87 -4.34 27.18
CA LEU A 17 -14.84 -3.92 25.77
C LEU A 17 -13.41 -3.77 25.23
N LEU A 18 -12.53 -3.10 25.99
CA LEU A 18 -11.12 -2.96 25.62
C LEU A 18 -10.42 -4.32 25.53
N THR A 19 -10.69 -5.20 26.48
CA THR A 19 -10.12 -6.56 26.50
C THR A 19 -10.60 -7.36 25.29
N ALA A 20 -11.90 -7.31 24.97
CA ALA A 20 -12.45 -7.97 23.80
C ALA A 20 -11.85 -7.41 22.48
N GLN A 21 -11.63 -6.11 22.41
CA GLN A 21 -10.99 -5.46 21.24
C GLN A 21 -9.53 -5.92 21.08
N ILE A 22 -8.76 -5.98 22.17
CA ILE A 22 -7.36 -6.46 22.12
C ILE A 22 -7.29 -7.92 21.69
N ILE A 23 -8.18 -8.78 22.21
CA ILE A 23 -8.25 -10.19 21.83
C ILE A 23 -8.56 -10.32 20.33
N SER A 24 -9.56 -9.60 19.84
CA SER A 24 -9.94 -9.61 18.43
C SER A 24 -8.81 -9.12 17.50
N GLN A 25 -8.13 -8.04 17.88
CA GLN A 25 -6.96 -7.55 17.12
C GLN A 25 -5.82 -8.58 17.09
N ARG A 26 -5.57 -9.25 18.23
CA ARG A 26 -4.54 -10.28 18.29
C ARG A 26 -4.87 -11.49 17.42
N GLU A 27 -6.10 -11.98 17.46
CA GLU A 27 -6.57 -13.08 16.63
C GLU A 27 -6.46 -12.75 15.12
N THR A 28 -6.82 -11.52 14.76
CA THR A 28 -6.69 -11.01 13.39
C THR A 28 -5.22 -10.97 12.96
N ALA A 29 -4.34 -10.43 13.80
CA ALA A 29 -2.91 -10.36 13.52
C ALA A 29 -2.26 -11.75 13.38
N GLU A 30 -2.66 -12.71 14.24
CA GLU A 30 -2.19 -14.10 14.17
C GLU A 30 -2.71 -14.81 12.90
N HIS A 31 -3.96 -14.54 12.49
CA HIS A 31 -4.50 -15.07 11.24
C HIS A 31 -3.75 -14.54 10.02
N ILE A 32 -3.58 -13.23 9.93
CA ILE A 32 -2.82 -12.58 8.86
C ILE A 32 -1.38 -13.09 8.84
N GLY A 33 -0.74 -13.23 10.00
CA GLY A 33 0.62 -13.77 10.09
C GLY A 33 0.73 -15.19 9.53
N ARG A 34 -0.25 -16.05 9.79
CA ARG A 34 -0.30 -17.41 9.22
C ARG A 34 -0.49 -17.39 7.70
N GLU A 35 -1.44 -16.60 7.19
CA GLU A 35 -1.71 -16.48 5.75
C GLU A 35 -0.49 -15.95 4.98
N ILE A 36 0.21 -14.94 5.54
CA ILE A 36 1.45 -14.43 4.96
C ILE A 36 2.52 -15.52 4.93
N HIS A 37 2.69 -16.23 6.03
CA HIS A 37 3.71 -17.29 6.11
C HIS A 37 3.41 -18.44 5.15
N ASP A 38 2.17 -18.92 5.12
CA ASP A 38 1.82 -20.15 4.40
C ASP A 38 1.66 -19.92 2.90
N SER A 39 1.24 -18.75 2.47
CA SER A 39 1.02 -18.47 1.05
C SER A 39 2.10 -17.61 0.43
N VAL A 40 2.33 -16.41 0.99
CA VAL A 40 3.24 -15.43 0.38
C VAL A 40 4.69 -15.87 0.51
N THR A 41 5.11 -16.36 1.69
CA THR A 41 6.49 -16.81 1.93
C THR A 41 6.84 -18.01 1.04
N GLN A 42 5.92 -18.95 0.84
CA GLN A 42 6.13 -20.09 -0.05
C GLN A 42 6.32 -19.65 -1.51
N LYS A 43 5.52 -18.69 -2.00
CA LYS A 43 5.64 -18.17 -3.37
C LYS A 43 6.94 -17.39 -3.58
N LEU A 44 7.34 -16.57 -2.61
CA LEU A 44 8.63 -15.87 -2.66
C LEU A 44 9.82 -16.85 -2.64
N THR A 45 9.72 -17.91 -1.86
CA THR A 45 10.74 -18.97 -1.81
C THR A 45 10.83 -19.69 -3.16
N LEU A 46 9.69 -20.02 -3.78
CA LEU A 46 9.65 -20.64 -5.09
C LEU A 46 10.26 -19.73 -6.17
N ALA A 47 9.88 -18.45 -6.20
CA ALA A 47 10.47 -17.48 -7.11
C ALA A 47 12.00 -17.36 -6.92
N SER A 48 12.49 -17.38 -5.67
CA SER A 48 13.92 -17.37 -5.36
C SER A 48 14.65 -18.61 -5.88
N ILE A 49 14.04 -19.79 -5.78
CA ILE A 49 14.58 -21.05 -6.32
C ILE A 49 14.71 -20.98 -7.85
N TYR A 50 13.68 -20.48 -8.55
CA TYR A 50 13.74 -20.28 -10.00
C TYR A 50 14.84 -19.29 -10.41
N LEU A 51 14.98 -18.16 -9.68
CA LEU A 51 16.07 -17.19 -9.92
C LEU A 51 17.45 -17.80 -9.70
N GLN A 52 17.61 -18.65 -8.67
CA GLN A 52 18.86 -19.35 -8.43
C GLN A 52 19.15 -20.35 -9.55
N LYS A 53 18.15 -21.09 -10.03
CA LYS A 53 18.29 -22.02 -11.15
C LYS A 53 18.76 -21.30 -12.42
N LEU A 54 18.13 -20.17 -12.78
CA LEU A 54 18.56 -19.32 -13.90
C LEU A 54 20.03 -18.89 -13.80
N LYS A 55 20.53 -18.64 -12.59
CA LYS A 55 21.93 -18.23 -12.37
C LYS A 55 22.92 -19.36 -12.60
N PHE A 56 22.54 -20.61 -12.33
CA PHE A 56 23.44 -21.78 -12.39
C PHE A 56 23.35 -22.57 -13.71
N ASP A 57 22.20 -22.57 -14.38
CA ASP A 57 22.02 -23.24 -15.66
C ASP A 57 22.61 -22.38 -16.80
N LYS A 58 23.84 -22.75 -17.22
CA LYS A 58 24.52 -22.16 -18.39
C LYS A 58 24.06 -22.75 -19.73
N LYS A 59 23.02 -23.58 -19.76
CA LYS A 59 22.49 -24.19 -20.99
C LYS A 59 21.34 -23.39 -21.57
N GLU A 60 21.29 -23.34 -22.91
CA GLU A 60 20.33 -22.75 -23.82
C GLU A 60 18.83 -22.98 -23.44
N ILE A 61 18.41 -22.39 -22.32
CA ILE A 61 17.02 -22.28 -21.94
C ILE A 61 16.63 -20.85 -22.33
N ASP A 62 15.51 -20.71 -22.99
CA ASP A 62 14.95 -19.37 -23.29
C ASP A 62 14.72 -18.61 -21.96
N PRO A 63 15.57 -17.62 -21.63
CA PRO A 63 15.47 -16.92 -20.34
C PRO A 63 14.15 -16.18 -20.21
N GLY A 64 13.44 -15.95 -21.34
CA GLY A 64 12.20 -15.20 -21.37
C GLY A 64 11.03 -15.93 -20.71
N SER A 65 10.93 -17.25 -20.88
CA SER A 65 9.82 -18.02 -20.29
C SER A 65 9.96 -18.13 -18.77
N GLU A 66 11.16 -18.44 -18.27
CA GLU A 66 11.40 -18.57 -16.82
C GLU A 66 11.29 -17.22 -16.09
N ILE A 67 11.72 -16.11 -16.69
CA ILE A 67 11.50 -14.76 -16.15
C ILE A 67 10.01 -14.45 -16.08
N THR A 68 9.25 -14.85 -17.09
CA THR A 68 7.78 -14.67 -17.10
C THR A 68 7.12 -15.45 -15.97
N ASP A 69 7.53 -16.70 -15.73
CA ASP A 69 7.00 -17.51 -14.64
C ASP A 69 7.31 -16.92 -13.26
N ILE A 70 8.54 -16.43 -13.06
CA ILE A 70 8.93 -15.72 -11.83
C ILE A 70 8.07 -14.47 -11.63
N ASN A 71 7.87 -13.66 -12.65
CA ASN A 71 7.03 -12.48 -12.59
C ASN A 71 5.58 -12.82 -12.25
N ASN A 72 5.04 -13.90 -12.81
CA ASN A 72 3.68 -14.38 -12.49
C ASN A 72 3.57 -14.82 -11.01
N ILE A 73 4.55 -15.56 -10.50
CA ILE A 73 4.59 -15.97 -9.09
C ILE A 73 4.64 -14.75 -8.16
N LEU A 74 5.50 -13.78 -8.46
CA LEU A 74 5.62 -12.54 -7.69
C LEU A 74 4.34 -11.71 -7.74
N SER A 75 3.72 -11.59 -8.92
CA SER A 75 2.46 -10.86 -9.10
C SER A 75 1.32 -11.49 -8.30
N ASN A 76 1.22 -12.82 -8.29
CA ASN A 76 0.23 -13.55 -7.50
C ASN A 76 0.48 -13.36 -5.99
N ALA A 77 1.72 -13.45 -5.52
CA ALA A 77 2.07 -13.18 -4.13
C ALA A 77 1.71 -11.75 -3.70
N LEU A 78 1.94 -10.76 -4.57
CA LEU A 78 1.56 -9.37 -4.34
C LEU A 78 0.04 -9.18 -4.29
N MET A 79 -0.73 -9.88 -5.14
CA MET A 79 -2.20 -9.83 -5.08
C MET A 79 -2.74 -10.38 -3.77
N GLU A 80 -2.19 -11.49 -3.28
CA GLU A 80 -2.60 -12.07 -1.99
C GLU A 80 -2.25 -11.17 -0.81
N LEU A 81 -1.04 -10.59 -0.80
CA LEU A 81 -0.66 -9.60 0.21
C LEU A 81 -1.63 -8.40 0.22
N ARG A 82 -2.03 -7.92 -0.95
CA ARG A 82 -3.00 -6.82 -1.05
C ARG A 82 -4.39 -7.21 -0.53
N ALA A 83 -4.83 -8.45 -0.77
CA ALA A 83 -6.09 -8.95 -0.26
C ALA A 83 -6.08 -9.06 1.28
N LEU A 84 -4.99 -9.61 1.86
CA LEU A 84 -4.79 -9.69 3.31
C LEU A 84 -4.63 -8.33 3.98
N SER A 85 -4.02 -7.37 3.27
CA SER A 85 -3.84 -5.99 3.75
C SER A 85 -5.13 -5.17 3.73
N LYS A 86 -6.21 -5.65 3.12
CA LYS A 86 -7.45 -4.87 2.97
C LYS A 86 -8.07 -4.51 4.32
N ASP A 87 -8.10 -5.45 5.25
CA ASP A 87 -8.67 -5.24 6.59
C ASP A 87 -7.76 -4.35 7.45
N LEU A 88 -6.42 -4.47 7.28
CA LEU A 88 -5.44 -3.57 7.90
C LEU A 88 -5.47 -2.14 7.29
N THR A 89 -5.90 -2.02 6.03
CA THR A 89 -5.96 -0.73 5.34
C THR A 89 -7.05 0.16 5.94
N GLU A 90 -8.18 -0.38 6.40
CA GLU A 90 -9.24 0.41 7.04
C GLU A 90 -8.75 1.04 8.35
N ASP A 91 -8.02 0.30 9.17
CA ASP A 91 -7.43 0.84 10.40
C ASP A 91 -6.36 1.91 10.12
N LEU A 92 -5.53 1.69 9.10
CA LEU A 92 -4.55 2.70 8.65
C LEU A 92 -5.23 3.97 8.15
N MET A 93 -6.32 3.86 7.37
CA MET A 93 -7.07 4.99 6.86
C MET A 93 -7.82 5.75 7.95
N ASN A 94 -8.27 5.05 8.99
CA ASN A 94 -8.94 5.68 10.14
C ASN A 94 -7.97 6.49 11.01
N ASN A 95 -6.75 6.01 11.18
CA ASN A 95 -5.79 6.57 12.12
C ASN A 95 -4.83 7.58 11.49
N ASN A 96 -4.82 7.73 10.16
CA ASN A 96 -3.90 8.62 9.46
C ASN A 96 -4.64 9.60 8.55
N SER A 97 -4.09 10.82 8.41
CA SER A 97 -4.56 11.77 7.41
C SER A 97 -4.10 11.35 5.99
N LEU A 98 -4.79 11.85 4.96
CA LEU A 98 -4.36 11.58 3.57
C LEU A 98 -2.95 12.11 3.32
N GLU A 99 -2.63 13.29 3.89
CA GLU A 99 -1.32 13.92 3.74
C GLU A 99 -0.21 13.04 4.33
N SER A 100 -0.41 12.48 5.54
CA SER A 100 0.60 11.60 6.17
C SER A 100 0.87 10.36 5.34
N LEU A 101 -0.18 9.76 4.78
CA LEU A 101 -0.05 8.59 3.90
C LEU A 101 0.70 8.91 2.60
N ILE A 102 0.47 10.09 2.01
CA ILE A 102 1.20 10.53 0.81
C ILE A 102 2.67 10.82 1.14
N ILE A 103 2.95 11.42 2.29
CA ILE A 103 4.33 11.66 2.76
C ILE A 103 5.07 10.34 2.86
N ASP A 104 4.48 9.32 3.47
CA ASP A 104 5.08 7.98 3.61
C ASP A 104 5.40 7.37 2.24
N GLU A 105 4.50 7.50 1.25
CA GLU A 105 4.74 7.03 -0.11
C GLU A 105 5.90 7.80 -0.79
N CYS A 106 5.96 9.11 -0.64
CA CYS A 106 7.08 9.92 -1.15
C CYS A 106 8.40 9.50 -0.51
N GLU A 107 8.43 9.25 0.80
CA GLU A 107 9.62 8.76 1.49
C GLU A 107 10.08 7.39 0.97
N ASN A 108 9.15 6.47 0.69
CA ASN A 108 9.46 5.16 0.12
C ASN A 108 10.10 5.29 -1.27
N VAL A 109 9.57 6.18 -2.11
CA VAL A 109 10.16 6.51 -3.41
C VAL A 109 11.57 7.08 -3.22
N ASN A 110 11.76 8.05 -2.32
CA ASN A 110 13.05 8.67 -2.06
C ASN A 110 14.09 7.67 -1.53
N LYS A 111 13.68 6.73 -0.66
CA LYS A 111 14.54 5.64 -0.17
C LYS A 111 15.00 4.68 -1.28
N SER A 112 14.24 4.55 -2.37
CA SER A 112 14.64 3.72 -3.51
C SER A 112 15.85 4.28 -4.27
N GLY A 113 16.10 5.58 -4.17
CA GLY A 113 17.17 6.29 -4.88
C GLY A 113 16.97 6.40 -6.40
N MET A 114 15.82 5.96 -6.93
CA MET A 114 15.53 5.99 -8.36
C MET A 114 15.10 7.38 -8.85
N CYS A 115 14.27 8.07 -8.07
CA CYS A 115 13.85 9.45 -8.29
C CYS A 115 13.53 10.15 -6.98
N THR A 116 13.28 11.46 -7.03
CA THR A 116 12.92 12.28 -5.86
C THR A 116 11.44 12.64 -5.94
N ALA A 117 10.65 12.23 -4.96
CA ALA A 117 9.25 12.60 -4.82
C ALA A 117 9.08 13.71 -3.80
N GLN A 118 8.29 14.73 -4.14
CA GLN A 118 7.96 15.86 -3.28
C GLN A 118 6.45 16.01 -3.18
N PHE A 119 5.96 16.35 -1.99
CA PHE A 119 4.56 16.58 -1.72
C PHE A 119 4.32 17.97 -1.12
N LYS A 120 3.28 18.65 -1.60
CA LYS A 120 2.78 19.91 -1.05
C LYS A 120 1.27 19.85 -0.96
N SER A 121 0.68 20.41 0.09
CA SER A 121 -0.75 20.36 0.30
C SER A 121 -1.26 21.60 1.01
N ASP A 122 -2.43 22.08 0.60
CA ASP A 122 -3.30 22.83 1.47
C ASP A 122 -3.83 21.93 2.57
N PRO A 123 -4.31 22.45 3.73
CA PRO A 123 -4.90 21.66 4.78
C PRO A 123 -6.10 20.85 4.25
N VAL A 124 -6.00 19.52 4.23
CA VAL A 124 -7.05 18.63 3.72
C VAL A 124 -8.12 18.42 4.81
N PRO A 125 -9.40 18.62 4.50
CA PRO A 125 -10.49 18.32 5.45
C PRO A 125 -10.57 16.80 5.72
N GLU A 126 -11.26 16.43 6.81
CA GLU A 126 -11.51 15.01 7.09
C GLU A 126 -12.29 14.37 5.93
N LEU A 127 -11.69 13.36 5.32
CA LEU A 127 -12.26 12.64 4.20
C LEU A 127 -12.86 11.30 4.64
N LEU A 128 -13.90 10.87 3.96
CA LEU A 128 -14.40 9.51 4.10
C LEU A 128 -13.31 8.50 3.73
N ILE A 129 -13.25 7.37 4.43
CA ILE A 129 -12.27 6.29 4.21
C ILE A 129 -12.20 5.88 2.74
N LYS A 130 -13.35 5.73 2.07
CA LYS A 130 -13.42 5.37 0.65
C LYS A 130 -12.73 6.39 -0.24
N ALA A 131 -12.86 7.68 0.06
CA ALA A 131 -12.20 8.74 -0.68
C ALA A 131 -10.68 8.72 -0.44
N LYS A 132 -10.24 8.64 0.84
CA LYS A 132 -8.82 8.49 1.20
C LYS A 132 -8.18 7.30 0.46
N THR A 133 -8.84 6.14 0.49
CA THR A 133 -8.36 4.92 -0.19
C THR A 133 -8.25 5.10 -1.70
N SER A 134 -9.23 5.78 -2.32
CA SER A 134 -9.21 6.00 -3.77
C SER A 134 -8.08 6.95 -4.18
N PHE A 135 -7.89 8.06 -3.48
CA PHE A 135 -6.82 9.00 -3.75
C PHE A 135 -5.44 8.34 -3.55
N LEU A 136 -5.24 7.66 -2.43
CA LEU A 136 -3.97 6.99 -2.16
C LEU A 136 -3.65 5.95 -3.24
N ARG A 137 -4.63 5.16 -3.68
CA ARG A 137 -4.43 4.16 -4.72
C ARG A 137 -4.05 4.77 -6.06
N ILE A 138 -4.66 5.89 -6.46
CA ILE A 138 -4.31 6.63 -7.68
C ILE A 138 -2.86 7.12 -7.58
N ILE A 139 -2.47 7.68 -6.45
CA ILE A 139 -1.12 8.18 -6.21
C ILE A 139 -0.10 7.04 -6.28
N GLN A 140 -0.36 5.93 -5.58
CA GLN A 140 0.50 4.74 -5.60
C GLN A 140 0.69 4.18 -7.01
N GLU A 141 -0.39 4.08 -7.79
CA GLU A 141 -0.32 3.61 -9.18
C GLU A 141 0.50 4.54 -10.05
N PHE A 142 0.33 5.87 -9.90
CA PHE A 142 1.14 6.84 -10.62
C PHE A 142 2.62 6.73 -10.25
N LEU A 143 2.95 6.71 -8.95
CA LEU A 143 4.33 6.55 -8.47
C LEU A 143 4.97 5.27 -9.01
N GLN A 144 4.24 4.15 -8.98
CA GLN A 144 4.73 2.88 -9.51
C GLN A 144 4.97 2.93 -11.01
N ASN A 145 4.08 3.58 -11.77
CA ASN A 145 4.22 3.73 -13.21
C ASN A 145 5.41 4.63 -13.56
N SER A 146 5.60 5.73 -12.82
CA SER A 146 6.74 6.63 -13.01
C SER A 146 8.07 5.92 -12.73
N LEU A 147 8.16 5.15 -11.63
CA LEU A 147 9.37 4.37 -11.31
C LEU A 147 9.69 3.28 -12.35
N LYS A 148 8.66 2.65 -12.93
CA LYS A 148 8.87 1.55 -13.89
C LYS A 148 9.11 2.01 -15.32
N HIS A 149 8.47 3.11 -15.71
CA HIS A 149 8.32 3.43 -17.13
C HIS A 149 8.78 4.84 -17.51
N ALA A 150 8.71 5.82 -16.59
CA ALA A 150 8.94 7.22 -16.95
C ALA A 150 10.41 7.60 -17.07
N ASN A 151 11.33 6.86 -16.47
CA ASN A 151 12.75 7.25 -16.34
C ASN A 151 12.91 8.69 -15.81
N CYS A 152 12.02 9.08 -14.89
CA CYS A 152 11.98 10.42 -14.30
C CYS A 152 13.06 10.61 -13.22
N LYS A 153 13.38 11.88 -12.94
CA LYS A 153 14.23 12.27 -11.82
C LYS A 153 13.42 12.86 -10.68
N ASN A 154 12.31 13.51 -11.01
CA ASN A 154 11.48 14.20 -10.04
C ASN A 154 10.00 13.86 -10.24
N ILE A 155 9.30 13.66 -9.13
CA ILE A 155 7.85 13.53 -9.07
C ILE A 155 7.32 14.58 -8.10
N ASN A 156 6.33 15.35 -8.54
CA ASN A 156 5.67 16.36 -7.73
C ASN A 156 4.21 15.98 -7.52
N ILE A 157 3.77 15.98 -6.27
CA ILE A 157 2.39 15.75 -5.88
C ILE A 157 1.92 17.01 -5.17
N ALA A 158 0.77 17.54 -5.57
CA ALA A 158 0.15 18.70 -4.95
C ALA A 158 -1.33 18.47 -4.68
N ILE A 159 -1.81 18.94 -3.52
CA ILE A 159 -3.23 19.07 -3.21
C ILE A 159 -3.55 20.55 -3.04
N GLU A 160 -4.50 21.04 -3.82
CA GLU A 160 -4.99 22.40 -3.75
C GLU A 160 -6.49 22.37 -3.45
N ILE A 161 -6.93 23.29 -2.58
CA ILE A 161 -8.34 23.40 -2.21
C ILE A 161 -8.82 24.81 -2.54
N ALA A 162 -9.77 24.88 -3.48
CA ALA A 162 -10.41 26.13 -3.89
C ALA A 162 -11.92 25.91 -4.09
N ASP A 163 -12.74 26.82 -3.58
CA ASP A 163 -14.20 26.80 -3.78
C ASP A 163 -14.85 25.43 -3.43
N GLU A 164 -14.44 24.82 -2.29
CA GLU A 164 -14.90 23.51 -1.82
C GLU A 164 -14.51 22.33 -2.76
N ILE A 165 -13.65 22.58 -3.74
CA ILE A 165 -13.13 21.56 -4.65
C ILE A 165 -11.70 21.23 -4.24
N MET A 166 -11.42 19.95 -4.04
CA MET A 166 -10.08 19.42 -3.84
C MET A 166 -9.51 18.91 -5.17
N ALA A 167 -8.42 19.52 -5.63
CA ALA A 167 -7.68 19.10 -6.80
C ALA A 167 -6.38 18.40 -6.39
N VAL A 168 -6.14 17.22 -6.92
CA VAL A 168 -4.89 16.48 -6.74
C VAL A 168 -4.14 16.48 -8.07
N THR A 169 -2.96 17.09 -8.08
CA THR A 169 -2.07 17.13 -9.24
C THR A 169 -0.86 16.24 -8.97
N ILE A 170 -0.57 15.35 -9.91
CA ILE A 170 0.60 14.49 -9.85
C ILE A 170 1.35 14.60 -11.17
N GLN A 171 2.65 14.88 -11.11
CA GLN A 171 3.46 15.09 -12.30
C GLN A 171 4.86 14.50 -12.12
N ASP A 172 5.38 13.83 -13.14
CA ASP A 172 6.79 13.47 -13.26
C ASP A 172 7.46 14.24 -14.41
N ASP A 173 8.79 14.27 -14.41
CA ASP A 173 9.63 14.86 -15.45
C ASP A 173 10.17 13.82 -16.44
N GLY A 174 9.50 12.69 -16.56
CA GLY A 174 9.94 11.57 -17.38
C GLY A 174 9.59 11.70 -18.86
N ILE A 175 9.80 10.59 -19.60
CA ILE A 175 9.63 10.56 -21.07
C ILE A 175 8.18 10.63 -21.54
N GLY A 176 7.20 10.50 -20.61
CA GLY A 176 5.78 10.41 -20.92
C GLY A 176 5.41 9.14 -21.70
N PHE A 177 4.23 9.13 -22.28
CA PHE A 177 3.73 8.03 -23.11
C PHE A 177 2.99 8.57 -24.33
N GLU A 178 3.07 7.85 -25.45
CA GLU A 178 2.30 8.16 -26.63
C GLU A 178 0.83 7.76 -26.42
N LEU A 179 -0.07 8.71 -26.57
CA LEU A 179 -1.49 8.42 -26.67
C LEU A 179 -1.74 7.73 -28.01
N LEU A 180 -1.81 6.40 -28.03
CA LEU A 180 -2.32 5.69 -29.18
C LEU A 180 -3.78 6.13 -29.39
N ASN A 181 -4.02 6.97 -30.39
CA ASN A 181 -5.37 7.25 -30.90
C ASN A 181 -5.98 5.91 -31.28
N LYS A 182 -6.82 5.34 -30.44
CA LYS A 182 -7.75 4.30 -30.86
C LYS A 182 -8.85 5.00 -31.66
N GLU A 183 -8.74 4.97 -32.98
CA GLU A 183 -9.89 5.18 -33.88
C GLU A 183 -10.97 4.12 -33.59
#